data_78bf88a8e1d4394b058cebf16fb5026d
#
_entry.id   78bf88a8e1d4394b058cebf16fb5026d
#
_cell.length_a   1.000
_cell.length_b   1.000
_cell.length_c   1.000
_cell.angle_alpha   90.00
_cell.angle_beta   90.00
_cell.angle_gamma   90.00
#
_symmetry.space_group_name_H-M   'P 1'
#
loop_
_entity.id
_entity.type
_entity.pdbx_description
1 polymer ?
#
loop_
_entity_poly.entity_id
_entity_poly.type
_entity_poly.pdbx_seq_one_letter_code
_entity_poly.pdbx_strand_id
1 'polypeptide(L)'
;MDFKGESKKLELYDFTTVADELDVDSAALRAVLTVETGGSGFDAAGRPKALFERHYFYKFLANQPDKQVEAVEKGLAYPKWGEKPYPHGSDAVYAEIDAACEIDLNCALRSVSWGLGQIMGNNHKMVGYDDVQDMVKDAMESELKQLRQMAAFIKSAGLLDELQNKNWAAFAKGYNGPQYEKNQYDVKLADAYAKFA
;
A
#
# COMPACT_ATOMS: atom_id res chain seq x y z
N MET A 1 8.92 13.10 10.66
CA MET A 1 9.80 12.03 10.07
C MET A 1 10.08 12.48 8.65
N ASP A 2 11.30 12.33 8.12
CA ASP A 2 11.57 12.81 6.75
C ASP A 2 11.14 11.82 5.64
N PHE A 3 10.70 10.62 6.02
CA PHE A 3 10.24 9.53 5.15
C PHE A 3 11.23 9.15 4.03
N LYS A 4 12.52 9.40 4.24
CA LYS A 4 13.59 9.04 3.31
C LYS A 4 14.44 7.91 3.87
N GLY A 5 14.73 6.94 3.01
CA GLY A 5 15.63 5.82 3.28
C GLY A 5 16.60 5.64 2.12
N GLU A 6 17.09 4.42 1.93
CA GLU A 6 18.00 4.12 0.82
C GLU A 6 17.29 4.13 -0.55
N SER A 7 15.97 3.97 -0.55
CA SER A 7 15.11 4.00 -1.74
C SER A 7 15.60 3.09 -2.88
N LYS A 8 16.15 1.93 -2.52
CA LYS A 8 16.66 0.95 -3.49
C LYS A 8 15.54 0.48 -4.41
N LYS A 9 15.80 0.50 -5.71
CA LYS A 9 14.86 0.00 -6.73
C LYS A 9 14.91 -1.51 -6.84
N LEU A 10 13.78 -2.11 -7.33
CA LEU A 10 13.71 -3.52 -7.68
C LEU A 10 14.65 -3.84 -8.85
N GLU A 11 15.31 -4.97 -8.72
CA GLU A 11 16.02 -5.65 -9.81
C GLU A 11 15.19 -6.86 -10.29
N LEU A 12 15.48 -7.35 -11.48
CA LEU A 12 14.76 -8.49 -12.06
C LEU A 12 14.86 -9.75 -11.17
N TYR A 13 16.00 -9.93 -10.53
CA TYR A 13 16.25 -11.02 -9.58
C TYR A 13 15.34 -10.99 -8.36
N ASP A 14 14.95 -9.81 -7.88
CA ASP A 14 14.08 -9.66 -6.70
C ASP A 14 12.71 -10.30 -6.93
N PHE A 15 12.18 -10.19 -8.17
CA PHE A 15 10.90 -10.82 -8.52
C PHE A 15 10.96 -12.34 -8.44
N THR A 16 12.05 -12.93 -8.97
CA THR A 16 12.25 -14.38 -8.91
C THR A 16 12.36 -14.82 -7.45
N THR A 17 13.14 -14.11 -6.64
CA THR A 17 13.31 -14.43 -5.23
C THR A 17 11.97 -14.43 -4.47
N VAL A 18 11.16 -13.37 -4.62
CA VAL A 18 9.88 -13.29 -3.90
C VAL A 18 8.83 -14.25 -4.48
N ALA A 19 8.88 -14.53 -5.78
CA ALA A 19 8.01 -15.52 -6.42
C ALA A 19 8.30 -16.94 -5.91
N ASP A 20 9.59 -17.29 -5.77
CA ASP A 20 10.01 -18.57 -5.18
C ASP A 20 9.60 -18.69 -3.70
N GLU A 21 9.71 -17.60 -2.91
CA GLU A 21 9.23 -17.54 -1.52
C GLU A 21 7.72 -17.81 -1.40
N LEU A 22 6.93 -17.49 -2.43
CA LEU A 22 5.48 -17.69 -2.49
C LEU A 22 5.06 -18.98 -3.24
N ASP A 23 5.98 -19.68 -3.87
CA ASP A 23 5.68 -20.76 -4.80
C ASP A 23 4.71 -20.33 -5.92
N VAL A 24 4.98 -19.17 -6.54
CA VAL A 24 4.19 -18.62 -7.64
C VAL A 24 5.08 -18.37 -8.86
N ASP A 25 4.45 -18.29 -10.03
CA ASP A 25 5.11 -17.84 -11.24
C ASP A 25 5.55 -16.36 -11.11
N SER A 26 6.82 -16.08 -11.39
CA SER A 26 7.36 -14.72 -11.34
C SER A 26 6.63 -13.76 -12.29
N ALA A 27 6.14 -14.25 -13.44
CA ALA A 27 5.32 -13.47 -14.34
C ALA A 27 3.97 -13.07 -13.70
N ALA A 28 3.38 -13.93 -12.87
CA ALA A 28 2.15 -13.61 -12.13
C ALA A 28 2.38 -12.49 -11.11
N LEU A 29 3.46 -12.56 -10.34
CA LEU A 29 3.83 -11.52 -9.38
C LEU A 29 4.12 -10.18 -10.09
N ARG A 30 4.83 -10.21 -11.22
CA ARG A 30 5.10 -9.02 -12.05
C ARG A 30 3.82 -8.42 -12.64
N ALA A 31 2.85 -9.26 -13.03
CA ALA A 31 1.55 -8.79 -13.51
C ALA A 31 0.80 -8.01 -12.42
N VAL A 32 0.73 -8.56 -11.20
CA VAL A 32 0.10 -7.88 -10.06
C VAL A 32 0.78 -6.54 -9.80
N LEU A 33 2.11 -6.52 -9.72
CA LEU A 33 2.84 -5.29 -9.50
C LEU A 33 2.56 -4.25 -10.59
N THR A 34 2.58 -4.64 -11.86
CA THR A 34 2.37 -3.73 -12.99
C THR A 34 0.99 -3.06 -12.93
N VAL A 35 -0.03 -3.81 -12.54
CA VAL A 35 -1.41 -3.31 -12.48
C VAL A 35 -1.62 -2.41 -11.27
N GLU A 36 -1.01 -2.74 -10.13
CA GLU A 36 -1.28 -2.02 -8.87
C GLU A 36 -0.42 -0.76 -8.68
N THR A 37 0.77 -0.70 -9.29
CA THR A 37 1.77 0.29 -8.83
C THR A 37 2.12 1.37 -9.85
N GLY A 38 1.74 1.22 -11.09
CA GLY A 38 2.24 2.12 -12.16
C GLY A 38 3.79 2.15 -12.25
N GLY A 39 4.48 1.11 -11.75
CA GLY A 39 5.88 0.82 -12.03
C GLY A 39 6.94 1.31 -11.03
N SER A 40 6.61 2.06 -9.98
CA SER A 40 7.59 2.47 -8.95
C SER A 40 6.96 2.60 -7.58
N GLY A 41 7.68 2.16 -6.55
CA GLY A 41 7.27 2.30 -5.14
C GLY A 41 7.72 3.60 -4.47
N PHE A 42 8.54 4.41 -5.16
CA PHE A 42 9.03 5.69 -4.64
C PHE A 42 8.61 6.86 -5.52
N ASP A 43 8.46 8.02 -4.90
CA ASP A 43 8.31 9.30 -5.59
C ASP A 43 9.66 9.86 -6.07
N ALA A 44 9.64 11.04 -6.70
CA ALA A 44 10.85 11.69 -7.21
C ALA A 44 11.82 12.14 -6.10
N ALA A 45 11.35 12.28 -4.85
CA ALA A 45 12.17 12.66 -3.70
C ALA A 45 12.75 11.45 -2.96
N GLY A 46 12.46 10.21 -3.42
CA GLY A 46 12.90 8.97 -2.80
C GLY A 46 12.07 8.55 -1.58
N ARG A 47 10.87 9.11 -1.41
CA ARG A 47 9.93 8.68 -0.37
C ARG A 47 9.02 7.59 -0.91
N PRO A 48 8.54 6.61 -0.12
CA PRO A 48 7.55 5.65 -0.57
C PRO A 48 6.33 6.36 -1.19
N LYS A 49 5.78 5.88 -2.29
CA LYS A 49 4.48 6.37 -2.74
C LYS A 49 3.46 6.19 -1.63
N ALA A 50 2.65 7.22 -1.36
CA ALA A 50 1.77 7.23 -0.22
C ALA A 50 0.39 7.79 -0.59
N LEU A 51 -0.67 7.23 0.03
CA LEU A 51 -2.01 7.78 0.00
C LEU A 51 -2.53 7.88 1.43
N PHE A 52 -2.78 9.10 1.89
CA PHE A 52 -3.29 9.34 3.24
C PHE A 52 -4.81 9.26 3.27
N GLU A 53 -5.32 8.28 3.99
CA GLU A 53 -6.75 7.99 4.11
C GLU A 53 -7.35 8.70 5.33
N ARG A 54 -7.82 9.93 5.16
CA ARG A 54 -8.32 10.81 6.23
C ARG A 54 -9.49 10.19 7.03
N HIS A 55 -10.33 9.36 6.39
CA HIS A 55 -11.42 8.66 7.09
C HIS A 55 -10.93 7.53 8.00
N TYR A 56 -9.79 6.92 7.69
CA TYR A 56 -9.14 5.99 8.60
C TYR A 56 -8.47 6.72 9.76
N PHE A 57 -7.85 7.88 9.52
CA PHE A 57 -7.28 8.70 10.58
C PHE A 57 -8.36 9.12 11.58
N TYR A 58 -9.52 9.60 11.09
CA TYR A 58 -10.69 9.85 11.93
C TYR A 58 -11.08 8.63 12.77
N LYS A 59 -11.23 7.47 12.14
CA LYS A 59 -11.60 6.21 12.79
C LYS A 59 -10.60 5.76 13.86
N PHE A 60 -9.29 5.88 13.58
CA PHE A 60 -8.27 5.43 14.53
C PHE A 60 -8.10 6.36 15.73
N LEU A 61 -8.51 7.62 15.62
CA LEU A 61 -8.56 8.58 16.73
C LEU A 61 -9.82 8.48 17.59
N ALA A 62 -10.76 7.55 17.32
CA ALA A 62 -12.05 7.46 18.00
C ALA A 62 -11.96 7.37 19.53
N ASN A 63 -10.88 6.79 20.07
CA ASN A 63 -10.64 6.70 21.52
C ASN A 63 -9.80 7.88 22.09
N GLN A 64 -9.54 8.90 21.27
CA GLN A 64 -8.75 10.10 21.61
C GLN A 64 -9.51 11.35 21.13
N PRO A 65 -10.64 11.72 21.77
CA PRO A 65 -11.56 12.72 21.25
C PRO A 65 -10.93 14.09 21.02
N ASP A 66 -10.02 14.53 21.87
CA ASP A 66 -9.35 15.83 21.70
C ASP A 66 -8.48 15.86 20.44
N LYS A 67 -7.73 14.79 20.18
CA LYS A 67 -6.93 14.64 18.94
C LYS A 67 -7.81 14.49 17.70
N GLN A 68 -8.95 13.81 17.84
CA GLN A 68 -9.90 13.67 16.72
C GLN A 68 -10.48 15.02 16.33
N VAL A 69 -10.87 15.85 17.31
CA VAL A 69 -11.36 17.22 17.07
C VAL A 69 -10.27 18.06 16.41
N GLU A 70 -9.06 18.06 16.95
CA GLU A 70 -7.91 18.76 16.35
C GLU A 70 -7.66 18.34 14.88
N ALA A 71 -7.71 17.04 14.61
CA ALA A 71 -7.50 16.51 13.27
C ALA A 71 -8.61 16.96 12.29
N VAL A 72 -9.85 17.05 12.75
CA VAL A 72 -10.99 17.55 11.95
C VAL A 72 -10.82 19.05 11.67
N GLU A 73 -10.50 19.86 12.67
CA GLU A 73 -10.29 21.31 12.55
C GLU A 73 -9.14 21.62 11.57
N LYS A 74 -8.07 20.83 11.58
CA LYS A 74 -6.95 20.93 10.64
C LYS A 74 -7.28 20.36 9.24
N GLY A 75 -8.45 19.76 9.04
CA GLY A 75 -8.87 19.17 7.77
C GLY A 75 -8.11 17.90 7.39
N LEU A 76 -7.56 17.19 8.39
CA LEU A 76 -6.80 15.95 8.25
C LEU A 76 -7.65 14.69 8.51
N ALA A 77 -8.84 14.85 9.09
CA ALA A 77 -9.72 13.73 9.42
C ALA A 77 -11.18 14.04 9.04
N TYR A 78 -11.86 13.05 8.45
CA TYR A 78 -13.26 13.14 8.06
C TYR A 78 -13.97 11.82 8.35
N PRO A 79 -15.23 11.82 8.82
CA PRO A 79 -15.93 10.59 9.17
C PRO A 79 -16.25 9.70 7.96
N LYS A 80 -16.35 10.25 6.75
CA LYS A 80 -16.71 9.51 5.55
C LYS A 80 -15.61 9.60 4.50
N TRP A 81 -15.46 8.53 3.73
CA TRP A 81 -14.62 8.54 2.54
C TRP A 81 -15.15 9.53 1.50
N GLY A 82 -14.24 10.25 0.84
CA GLY A 82 -14.58 11.14 -0.28
C GLY A 82 -15.16 12.51 0.11
N GLU A 83 -15.20 12.87 1.40
CA GLU A 83 -15.70 14.20 1.84
C GLU A 83 -14.83 15.36 1.32
N LYS A 84 -13.55 15.09 1.07
CA LYS A 84 -12.63 16.08 0.50
C LYS A 84 -11.74 15.40 -0.54
N PRO A 85 -11.50 16.04 -1.70
CA PRO A 85 -10.56 15.53 -2.70
C PRO A 85 -9.17 15.29 -2.11
N TYR A 86 -8.47 14.28 -2.60
CA TYR A 86 -7.07 14.06 -2.24
C TYR A 86 -6.20 15.20 -2.78
N PRO A 87 -5.11 15.55 -2.08
CA PRO A 87 -4.18 16.57 -2.55
C PRO A 87 -3.46 16.08 -3.82
N HIS A 88 -3.12 17.01 -4.68
CA HIS A 88 -2.37 16.71 -5.90
C HIS A 88 -0.86 16.76 -5.63
N GLY A 89 -0.19 15.68 -6.01
CA GLY A 89 1.27 15.57 -5.90
C GLY A 89 1.77 15.06 -4.55
N SER A 90 2.91 14.40 -4.60
CA SER A 90 3.48 13.70 -3.46
C SER A 90 3.82 14.64 -2.29
N ASP A 91 4.33 15.84 -2.56
CA ASP A 91 4.69 16.80 -1.51
C ASP A 91 3.47 17.23 -0.69
N ALA A 92 2.33 17.43 -1.33
CA ALA A 92 1.09 17.79 -0.63
C ALA A 92 0.55 16.63 0.21
N VAL A 93 0.67 15.38 -0.28
CA VAL A 93 0.33 14.17 0.51
C VAL A 93 1.22 14.07 1.74
N TYR A 94 2.54 14.23 1.58
CA TYR A 94 3.47 14.15 2.70
C TYR A 94 3.31 15.30 3.70
N ALA A 95 2.94 16.49 3.25
CA ALA A 95 2.61 17.58 4.18
C ALA A 95 1.40 17.24 5.08
N GLU A 96 0.39 16.55 4.54
CA GLU A 96 -0.73 16.06 5.37
C GLU A 96 -0.29 14.93 6.32
N ILE A 97 0.55 14.01 5.86
CA ILE A 97 1.07 12.91 6.70
C ILE A 97 1.90 13.49 7.86
N ASP A 98 2.81 14.44 7.59
CA ASP A 98 3.62 15.09 8.62
C ASP A 98 2.74 15.81 9.65
N ALA A 99 1.75 16.59 9.22
CA ALA A 99 0.82 17.25 10.12
C ALA A 99 -0.03 16.26 10.94
N ALA A 100 -0.43 15.13 10.35
CA ALA A 100 -1.13 14.07 11.06
C ALA A 100 -0.24 13.35 12.08
N CYS A 101 1.06 13.16 11.76
CA CYS A 101 2.04 12.58 12.68
C CYS A 101 2.28 13.45 13.92
N GLU A 102 2.17 14.78 13.81
CA GLU A 102 2.24 15.69 14.96
C GLU A 102 1.08 15.49 15.94
N ILE A 103 -0.11 15.09 15.45
CA ILE A 103 -1.28 14.79 16.28
C ILE A 103 -1.13 13.42 16.93
N ASP A 104 -0.90 12.39 16.10
CA ASP A 104 -0.69 11.01 16.57
C ASP A 104 0.08 10.20 15.53
N LEU A 105 1.34 9.92 15.81
CA LEU A 105 2.24 9.22 14.88
C LEU A 105 1.69 7.85 14.45
N ASN A 106 1.27 7.02 15.39
CA ASN A 106 0.84 5.66 15.07
C ASN A 106 -0.49 5.64 14.32
N CYS A 107 -1.46 6.47 14.71
CA CYS A 107 -2.72 6.59 13.98
C CYS A 107 -2.50 7.14 12.57
N ALA A 108 -1.60 8.12 12.40
CA ALA A 108 -1.26 8.68 11.09
C ALA A 108 -0.64 7.62 10.19
N LEU A 109 0.44 6.95 10.60
CA LEU A 109 1.12 5.93 9.80
C LEU A 109 0.20 4.75 9.44
N ARG A 110 -0.70 4.35 10.35
CA ARG A 110 -1.72 3.31 10.09
C ARG A 110 -2.76 3.75 9.06
N SER A 111 -2.95 5.05 8.89
CA SER A 111 -3.94 5.63 7.96
C SER A 111 -3.40 5.87 6.55
N VAL A 112 -2.17 5.47 6.27
CA VAL A 112 -1.53 5.64 4.97
C VAL A 112 -1.38 4.30 4.27
N SER A 113 -1.63 4.27 2.97
CA SER A 113 -1.24 3.18 2.07
C SER A 113 0.17 3.44 1.54
N TRP A 114 1.07 2.45 1.63
CA TRP A 114 2.51 2.61 1.43
C TRP A 114 3.07 1.82 0.25
N GLY A 115 3.95 2.45 -0.49
CA GLY A 115 4.88 1.82 -1.44
C GLY A 115 4.23 1.14 -2.65
N LEU A 116 4.90 0.12 -3.17
CA LEU A 116 4.50 -0.60 -4.37
C LEU A 116 3.10 -1.22 -4.29
N GLY A 117 2.83 -1.98 -3.25
CA GLY A 117 1.54 -2.68 -3.08
C GLY A 117 0.44 -1.80 -2.53
N GLN A 118 0.70 -0.51 -2.24
CA GLN A 118 -0.23 0.37 -1.54
C GLN A 118 -0.83 -0.29 -0.29
N ILE A 119 0.02 -0.99 0.47
CA ILE A 119 -0.42 -1.70 1.67
C ILE A 119 -0.71 -0.71 2.78
N MET A 120 -1.93 -0.76 3.28
CA MET A 120 -2.37 0.09 4.37
C MET A 120 -1.54 -0.15 5.64
N GLY A 121 -1.02 0.90 6.27
CA GLY A 121 -0.24 0.78 7.50
C GLY A 121 -0.99 0.07 8.64
N ASN A 122 -2.34 0.13 8.64
CA ASN A 122 -3.15 -0.65 9.58
C ASN A 122 -2.99 -2.18 9.43
N ASN A 123 -2.50 -2.64 8.29
CA ASN A 123 -2.25 -4.05 8.03
C ASN A 123 -0.85 -4.51 8.47
N HIS A 124 -0.08 -3.67 9.19
CA HIS A 124 1.29 -3.99 9.61
C HIS A 124 1.41 -5.37 10.28
N LYS A 125 0.50 -5.73 11.19
CA LYS A 125 0.52 -7.05 11.81
C LYS A 125 0.23 -8.19 10.83
N MET A 126 -0.67 -7.96 9.89
CA MET A 126 -1.02 -8.91 8.85
C MET A 126 0.16 -9.21 7.92
N VAL A 127 1.03 -8.23 7.72
CA VAL A 127 2.22 -8.36 6.87
C VAL A 127 3.52 -8.62 7.66
N GLY A 128 3.40 -8.97 8.95
CA GLY A 128 4.49 -9.51 9.75
C GLY A 128 5.26 -8.50 10.59
N TYR A 129 4.72 -7.30 10.84
CA TYR A 129 5.34 -6.30 11.71
C TYR A 129 4.55 -6.12 13.01
N ASP A 130 5.25 -6.04 14.13
CA ASP A 130 4.64 -5.72 15.42
C ASP A 130 4.29 -4.24 15.54
N ASP A 131 5.06 -3.37 14.89
CA ASP A 131 4.86 -1.92 14.88
C ASP A 131 4.76 -1.38 13.44
N VAL A 132 3.82 -0.46 13.22
CA VAL A 132 3.65 0.22 11.93
C VAL A 132 4.87 1.05 11.53
N GLN A 133 5.61 1.59 12.50
CA GLN A 133 6.83 2.36 12.24
C GLN A 133 7.92 1.49 11.58
N ASP A 134 8.04 0.22 11.98
CA ASP A 134 9.01 -0.70 11.37
C ASP A 134 8.58 -1.10 9.95
N MET A 135 7.27 -1.31 9.72
CA MET A 135 6.75 -1.49 8.36
C MET A 135 7.10 -0.30 7.45
N VAL A 136 6.92 0.94 7.95
CA VAL A 136 7.22 2.15 7.17
C VAL A 136 8.72 2.32 6.94
N LYS A 137 9.58 2.05 7.93
CA LYS A 137 11.05 2.06 7.77
C LYS A 137 11.49 1.11 6.66
N ASP A 138 10.96 -0.10 6.64
CA ASP A 138 11.24 -1.08 5.60
C ASP A 138 10.74 -0.61 4.23
N ALA A 139 9.56 0.03 4.17
CA ALA A 139 9.06 0.62 2.95
C ALA A 139 9.95 1.78 2.42
N MET A 140 10.62 2.54 3.31
CA MET A 140 11.58 3.57 2.92
C MET A 140 12.91 3.00 2.42
N GLU A 141 13.28 1.80 2.84
CA GLU A 141 14.58 1.22 2.51
C GLU A 141 14.64 0.72 1.06
N SER A 142 13.65 -0.11 0.63
CA SER A 142 13.71 -0.70 -0.70
C SER A 142 12.36 -1.15 -1.27
N GLU A 143 12.28 -1.15 -2.60
CA GLU A 143 11.14 -1.76 -3.30
C GLU A 143 11.06 -3.28 -3.10
N LEU A 144 12.16 -3.96 -2.83
CA LEU A 144 12.14 -5.39 -2.45
C LEU A 144 11.36 -5.61 -1.14
N LYS A 145 11.60 -4.77 -0.12
CA LYS A 145 10.84 -4.85 1.13
C LYS A 145 9.37 -4.50 0.93
N GLN A 146 9.06 -3.51 0.09
CA GLN A 146 7.67 -3.19 -0.29
C GLN A 146 7.01 -4.36 -1.05
N LEU A 147 7.74 -5.05 -1.93
CA LEU A 147 7.26 -6.24 -2.63
C LEU A 147 6.98 -7.39 -1.65
N ARG A 148 7.85 -7.61 -0.66
CA ARG A 148 7.61 -8.59 0.40
C ARG A 148 6.40 -8.25 1.28
N GLN A 149 6.16 -6.98 1.58
CA GLN A 149 4.92 -6.54 2.26
C GLN A 149 3.68 -6.88 1.43
N MET A 150 3.72 -6.64 0.12
CA MET A 150 2.64 -7.03 -0.80
C MET A 150 2.45 -8.56 -0.85
N ALA A 151 3.53 -9.32 -0.94
CA ALA A 151 3.52 -10.78 -0.92
C ALA A 151 2.92 -11.33 0.38
N ALA A 152 3.33 -10.79 1.52
CA ALA A 152 2.78 -11.15 2.83
C ALA A 152 1.28 -10.82 2.94
N PHE A 153 0.85 -9.70 2.37
CA PHE A 153 -0.57 -9.35 2.30
C PHE A 153 -1.36 -10.35 1.45
N ILE A 154 -0.89 -10.68 0.25
CA ILE A 154 -1.53 -11.67 -0.64
C ILE A 154 -1.71 -13.01 0.09
N LYS A 155 -0.66 -13.49 0.75
CA LYS A 155 -0.69 -14.73 1.53
C LYS A 155 -1.67 -14.67 2.69
N SER A 156 -1.61 -13.61 3.49
CA SER A 156 -2.45 -13.46 4.69
C SER A 156 -3.92 -13.15 4.36
N ALA A 157 -4.19 -12.58 3.20
CA ALA A 157 -5.55 -12.38 2.68
C ALA A 157 -6.16 -13.66 2.06
N GLY A 158 -5.41 -14.77 2.00
CA GLY A 158 -5.88 -16.01 1.39
C GLY A 158 -5.99 -15.96 -0.13
N LEU A 159 -5.18 -15.12 -0.79
CA LEU A 159 -5.21 -14.90 -2.23
C LEU A 159 -4.08 -15.65 -2.97
N LEU A 160 -3.31 -16.45 -2.25
CA LEU A 160 -2.16 -17.15 -2.82
C LEU A 160 -2.59 -18.19 -3.86
N ASP A 161 -3.61 -18.99 -3.54
CA ASP A 161 -4.16 -20.00 -4.44
C ASP A 161 -4.68 -19.38 -5.74
N GLU A 162 -5.33 -18.21 -5.64
CA GLU A 162 -5.85 -17.48 -6.79
C GLU A 162 -4.71 -17.00 -7.70
N LEU A 163 -3.62 -16.54 -7.09
CA LEU A 163 -2.43 -16.10 -7.83
C LEU A 163 -1.71 -17.29 -8.49
N GLN A 164 -1.52 -18.40 -7.78
CA GLN A 164 -0.90 -19.64 -8.29
C GLN A 164 -1.68 -20.21 -9.48
N ASN A 165 -3.00 -20.22 -9.40
CA ASN A 165 -3.88 -20.73 -10.44
C ASN A 165 -4.21 -19.70 -11.53
N LYS A 166 -3.71 -18.47 -11.45
CA LYS A 166 -4.02 -17.36 -12.38
C LYS A 166 -5.53 -17.08 -12.47
N ASN A 167 -6.24 -17.27 -11.36
CA ASN A 167 -7.67 -16.94 -11.25
C ASN A 167 -7.83 -15.42 -11.03
N TRP A 168 -7.60 -14.67 -12.11
CA TRP A 168 -7.51 -13.20 -12.06
C TRP A 168 -8.77 -12.54 -11.53
N ALA A 169 -9.95 -13.08 -11.83
CA ALA A 169 -11.22 -12.52 -11.35
C ALA A 169 -11.35 -12.65 -9.83
N ALA A 170 -11.07 -13.84 -9.27
CA ALA A 170 -11.12 -14.05 -7.83
C ALA A 170 -10.01 -13.28 -7.11
N PHE A 171 -8.80 -13.26 -7.67
CA PHE A 171 -7.69 -12.46 -7.15
C PHE A 171 -8.06 -10.96 -7.11
N ALA A 172 -8.52 -10.38 -8.22
CA ALA A 172 -8.92 -8.98 -8.30
C ALA A 172 -10.05 -8.63 -7.33
N LYS A 173 -11.04 -9.52 -7.19
CA LYS A 173 -12.13 -9.36 -6.22
C LYS A 173 -11.62 -9.31 -4.78
N GLY A 174 -10.68 -10.18 -4.42
CA GLY A 174 -10.10 -10.24 -3.08
C GLY A 174 -9.15 -9.07 -2.80
N TYR A 175 -8.33 -8.69 -3.77
CA TYR A 175 -7.32 -7.65 -3.62
C TYR A 175 -7.89 -6.23 -3.73
N ASN A 176 -8.70 -5.97 -4.77
CA ASN A 176 -9.24 -4.63 -5.10
C ASN A 176 -10.67 -4.42 -4.61
N GLY A 177 -11.29 -5.45 -4.04
CA GLY A 177 -12.66 -5.40 -3.55
C GLY A 177 -13.74 -5.70 -4.61
N PRO A 178 -15.02 -5.69 -4.19
CA PRO A 178 -16.13 -6.20 -5.03
C PRO A 178 -16.43 -5.38 -6.28
N GLN A 179 -15.86 -4.18 -6.39
CA GLN A 179 -16.07 -3.32 -7.56
C GLN A 179 -14.93 -3.40 -8.59
N TYR A 180 -14.07 -4.42 -8.51
CA TYR A 180 -12.91 -4.61 -9.38
C TYR A 180 -13.27 -4.60 -10.88
N GLU A 181 -14.45 -5.09 -11.25
CA GLU A 181 -14.95 -5.12 -12.63
C GLU A 181 -15.07 -3.73 -13.26
N LYS A 182 -15.41 -2.70 -12.48
CA LYS A 182 -15.52 -1.32 -12.99
C LYS A 182 -14.20 -0.81 -13.56
N ASN A 183 -13.10 -1.28 -13.02
CA ASN A 183 -11.74 -0.91 -13.44
C ASN A 183 -11.08 -2.02 -14.28
N GLN A 184 -11.79 -3.13 -14.54
CA GLN A 184 -11.31 -4.27 -15.32
C GLN A 184 -9.97 -4.82 -14.80
N TYR A 185 -9.82 -4.93 -13.47
CA TYR A 185 -8.58 -5.39 -12.85
C TYR A 185 -8.20 -6.81 -13.27
N ASP A 186 -9.16 -7.70 -13.40
CA ASP A 186 -9.00 -9.08 -13.89
C ASP A 186 -8.43 -9.14 -15.32
N VAL A 187 -8.98 -8.33 -16.23
CA VAL A 187 -8.50 -8.22 -17.61
C VAL A 187 -7.08 -7.64 -17.65
N LYS A 188 -6.84 -6.57 -16.89
CA LYS A 188 -5.50 -5.95 -16.83
C LYS A 188 -4.43 -6.91 -16.28
N LEU A 189 -4.79 -7.74 -15.29
CA LEU A 189 -3.89 -8.76 -14.73
C LEU A 189 -3.58 -9.84 -15.76
N ALA A 190 -4.58 -10.35 -16.46
CA ALA A 190 -4.39 -11.33 -17.53
C ALA A 190 -3.50 -10.79 -18.66
N ASP A 191 -3.76 -9.56 -19.11
CA ASP A 191 -2.98 -8.89 -20.17
C ASP A 191 -1.54 -8.61 -19.72
N ALA A 192 -1.33 -8.23 -18.46
CA ALA A 192 -0.01 -8.01 -17.90
C ALA A 192 0.76 -9.34 -17.77
N TYR A 193 0.10 -10.41 -17.31
CA TYR A 193 0.70 -11.73 -17.23
C TYR A 193 1.19 -12.21 -18.60
N ALA A 194 0.35 -12.10 -19.63
CA ALA A 194 0.70 -12.53 -20.98
C ALA A 194 1.95 -11.83 -21.59
N LYS A 195 2.35 -10.67 -21.04
CA LYS A 195 3.57 -9.94 -21.44
C LYS A 195 4.84 -10.46 -20.77
N PHE A 196 4.71 -11.19 -19.66
CA PHE A 196 5.85 -11.65 -18.86
C PHE A 196 6.04 -13.17 -18.88
N ALA A 197 5.00 -13.94 -19.28
CA ALA A 197 4.97 -15.40 -19.37
C ALA A 197 5.81 -15.97 -20.53
#